data_4027c90a8ca6624d9029226eceeb0da9
#
_entry.id   4027c90a8ca6624d9029226eceeb0da9
#
_cell.length_a   1.000
_cell.length_b   1.000
_cell.length_c   1.000
_cell.angle_alpha   90.00
_cell.angle_beta   90.00
_cell.angle_gamma   90.00
#
_symmetry.space_group_name_H-M   'P 1'
#
loop_
_entity.id
_entity.type
_entity.pdbx_description
1 polymer ?
#
loop_
_entity_poly.entity_id
_entity_poly.type
_entity_poly.pdbx_seq_one_letter_code
_entity_poly.pdbx_strand_id
1 'polypeptide(L)' 'MKFTEYHEKAEQVVKLAKFGNTGTPKELADRLKISERTLYRLIQCVNERGTTIEFCRKSKSYLLKK' A
#
# COMPACT_ATOMS: atom_id res chain seq x y z
N MET A 1 0.22 12.92 -10.17
CA MET A 1 -0.98 12.14 -9.82
C MET A 1 -2.05 13.06 -9.25
N LYS A 2 -3.27 12.95 -9.73
CA LYS A 2 -4.37 13.77 -9.22
C LYS A 2 -4.83 13.25 -7.86
N PHE A 3 -5.41 14.13 -7.05
CA PHE A 3 -5.85 13.79 -5.70
C PHE A 3 -6.81 12.60 -5.67
N THR A 4 -7.76 12.54 -6.60
CA THR A 4 -8.74 11.46 -6.67
C THR A 4 -8.08 10.10 -6.97
N GLU A 5 -7.14 10.09 -7.91
CA GLU A 5 -6.40 8.88 -8.23
C GLU A 5 -5.55 8.41 -7.06
N TYR A 6 -4.95 9.35 -6.35
CA TYR A 6 -4.14 9.07 -5.18
C TYR A 6 -4.99 8.37 -4.11
N HIS A 7 -6.18 8.89 -3.87
CA HIS A 7 -7.10 8.34 -2.88
C HIS A 7 -7.55 6.93 -3.26
N GLU A 8 -7.89 6.71 -4.52
CA GLU A 8 -8.31 5.40 -5.01
C GLU A 8 -7.20 4.37 -4.85
N LYS A 9 -5.97 4.74 -5.20
CA LYS A 9 -4.83 3.84 -5.07
C LYS A 9 -4.55 3.52 -3.60
N ALA A 10 -4.69 4.51 -2.72
CA ALA A 10 -4.54 4.30 -1.29
C ALA A 10 -5.56 3.29 -0.76
N GLU A 11 -6.81 3.37 -1.20
CA GLU A 11 -7.85 2.43 -0.82
C GLU A 11 -7.52 1.02 -1.31
N GLN A 12 -7.00 0.90 -2.53
CA GLN A 12 -6.60 -0.40 -3.07
C GLN A 12 -5.49 -1.03 -2.23
N VAL A 13 -4.51 -0.22 -1.81
CA VAL A 13 -3.44 -0.70 -0.94
C VAL A 13 -3.99 -1.23 0.38
N VAL A 14 -4.92 -0.49 0.99
CA VAL A 14 -5.54 -0.90 2.24
C VAL A 14 -6.30 -2.22 2.07
N LYS A 15 -7.06 -2.35 1.01
CA LYS A 15 -7.80 -3.59 0.74
C LYS A 15 -6.86 -4.79 0.59
N LEU A 16 -5.81 -4.62 -0.20
CA LEU A 16 -4.86 -5.70 -0.42
C LEU A 16 -4.11 -6.06 0.85
N ALA A 17 -3.75 -5.06 1.65
CA ALA A 17 -3.09 -5.29 2.94
C ALA A 17 -4.01 -6.02 3.91
N LYS A 18 -5.30 -5.74 3.88
CA LYS A 18 -6.27 -6.41 4.73
C LYS A 18 -6.31 -7.92 4.47
N PHE A 19 -6.14 -8.32 3.22
CA PHE A 19 -6.12 -9.73 2.85
C PHE A 19 -4.71 -10.34 2.85
N GLY A 20 -3.68 -9.51 3.05
CA GLY A 20 -2.31 -9.99 3.05
C GLY A 20 -1.78 -10.38 1.67
N ASN A 21 -2.37 -9.85 0.61
CA ASN A 21 -2.06 -10.23 -0.77
C ASN A 21 -1.38 -9.11 -1.56
N THR A 22 -0.64 -8.23 -0.90
CA THR A 22 0.01 -7.13 -1.60
C THR A 22 1.24 -7.56 -2.41
N GLY A 23 1.94 -8.58 -1.94
CA GLY A 23 3.23 -8.95 -2.50
C GLY A 23 4.33 -8.00 -2.06
N THR A 24 5.49 -8.09 -2.71
CA THR A 24 6.61 -7.19 -2.43
C THR A 24 6.27 -5.76 -2.86
N PRO A 25 7.01 -4.74 -2.36
CA PRO A 25 6.76 -3.35 -2.79
C PRO A 25 6.81 -3.19 -4.29
N LYS A 26 7.75 -3.86 -4.95
CA LYS A 26 7.87 -3.79 -6.41
C LYS A 26 6.63 -4.36 -7.09
N GLU A 27 6.17 -5.52 -6.64
CA GLU A 27 4.99 -6.16 -7.21
C GLU A 27 3.74 -5.31 -7.00
N LEU A 28 3.60 -4.73 -5.81
CA LEU A 28 2.45 -3.89 -5.52
C LEU A 28 2.48 -2.61 -6.36
N ALA A 29 3.64 -1.98 -6.49
CA ALA A 29 3.78 -0.80 -7.31
C ALA A 29 3.42 -1.08 -8.77
N ASP A 30 3.90 -2.21 -9.30
CA ASP A 30 3.58 -2.64 -10.67
C ASP A 30 2.08 -2.87 -10.83
N ARG A 31 1.47 -3.51 -9.85
CA ARG A 31 0.03 -3.79 -9.87
C ARG A 31 -0.80 -2.50 -9.89
N LEU A 32 -0.34 -1.48 -9.17
CA LEU A 32 -0.99 -0.19 -9.12
C LEU A 32 -0.55 0.76 -10.24
N LYS A 33 0.42 0.34 -11.04
CA LYS A 33 0.98 1.13 -12.14
C LYS A 33 1.59 2.44 -11.64
N ILE A 34 2.32 2.35 -10.55
CA ILE A 34 3.03 3.50 -9.95
C ILE A 34 4.47 3.08 -9.65
N SER A 35 5.32 4.06 -9.35
CA SER A 35 6.68 3.77 -8.92
C SER A 35 6.70 3.32 -7.46
N GLU A 36 7.77 2.62 -7.06
CA GLU A 36 7.94 2.22 -5.67
C GLU A 36 7.96 3.44 -4.75
N ARG A 37 8.57 4.52 -5.20
CA ARG A 37 8.64 5.76 -4.43
C ARG A 37 7.25 6.30 -4.14
N THR A 38 6.37 6.31 -5.14
CA THR A 38 4.98 6.74 -4.96
C THR A 38 4.25 5.81 -4.01
N LEU A 39 4.52 4.50 -4.12
CA LEU A 39 3.93 3.51 -3.22
C LEU A 39 4.28 3.81 -1.76
N TYR A 40 5.55 4.08 -1.47
CA TYR A 40 5.97 4.39 -0.10
C TYR A 40 5.29 5.65 0.42
N ARG A 41 5.09 6.65 -0.43
CA ARG A 41 4.35 7.86 -0.06
C ARG A 41 2.89 7.55 0.25
N LEU A 42 2.27 6.68 -0.54
CA LEU A 42 0.90 6.25 -0.31
C LEU A 42 0.75 5.57 1.05
N ILE A 43 1.66 4.64 1.34
CA ILE A 43 1.64 3.90 2.60
C ILE A 43 1.84 4.86 3.78
N GLN A 44 2.77 5.78 3.67
CA GLN A 44 3.01 6.78 4.71
C GLN A 44 1.75 7.61 4.96
N CYS A 45 1.10 8.05 3.89
CA CYS A 45 -0.12 8.84 3.97
C CYS A 45 -1.25 8.07 4.66
N VAL A 46 -1.39 6.80 4.32
CA VAL A 46 -2.39 5.92 4.94
C VAL A 46 -2.11 5.76 6.44
N ASN A 47 -0.84 5.56 6.80
CA ASN A 47 -0.45 5.41 8.19
C ASN A 47 -0.74 6.68 9.01
N GLU A 48 -0.55 7.84 8.41
CA GLU A 48 -0.83 9.12 9.05
C GLU A 48 -2.32 9.31 9.35
N ARG A 49 -3.17 8.63 8.60
CA ARG A 49 -4.63 8.70 8.81
C ARG A 49 -5.14 7.72 9.87
N GLY A 50 -4.22 7.00 10.51
CA GLY A 50 -4.58 6.08 11.58
C GLY A 50 -4.66 4.62 11.17
N THR A 51 -4.53 4.32 9.88
CA THR A 51 -4.50 2.94 9.39
C THR A 51 -3.06 2.49 9.27
N THR A 52 -2.63 1.57 10.13
CA THR A 52 -1.24 1.13 10.15
C THR A 52 -1.01 -0.03 9.20
N ILE A 53 -0.12 0.16 8.24
CA ILE A 53 0.28 -0.88 7.28
C ILE A 53 1.77 -1.12 7.47
N GLU A 54 2.17 -2.36 7.68
CA GLU A 54 3.57 -2.75 7.82
C GLU A 54 3.92 -3.89 6.88
N PHE A 55 5.15 -3.89 6.41
CA PHE A 55 5.65 -4.96 5.56
C PHE A 55 6.09 -6.14 6.40
N CYS A 56 5.56 -7.33 6.09
CA CYS A 56 5.95 -8.57 6.74
C CYS A 56 6.96 -9.30 5.86
N ARG A 57 8.17 -9.46 6.36
CA ARG A 57 9.23 -10.14 5.62
C ARG A 57 8.94 -11.63 5.41
N LYS A 58 8.24 -12.24 6.34
CA LYS A 58 7.92 -13.67 6.26
C LYS A 58 6.96 -13.96 5.10
N SER A 59 5.90 -13.16 4.99
CA SER A 59 4.93 -13.34 3.92
C SER A 59 5.28 -12.54 2.67
N LYS A 60 6.28 -11.67 2.76
CA LYS A 60 6.69 -10.76 1.67
C LYS A 60 5.50 -9.93 1.18
N SER A 61 4.69 -9.47 2.10
CA SER A 61 3.50 -8.68 1.81
C SER A 61 3.30 -7.63 2.87
N TYR A 62 2.59 -6.57 2.50
CA TYR A 62 2.14 -5.58 3.47
C TYR A 62 0.93 -6.13 4.19
N LEU A 63 0.88 -5.92 5.49
CA LEU A 63 -0.23 -6.37 6.32
C LEU A 63 -0.83 -5.18 7.06
N LEU A 64 -2.15 -5.23 7.22
CA LEU A 64 -2.88 -4.23 7.99
C LEU A 64 -2.79 -4.59 9.47
N LYS A 65 -2.27 -3.69 10.27
CA LYS A 65 -2.22 -3.86 11.72
C LYS A 65 -3.31 -2.99 12.35
N LYS A 66 -3.95 -3.55 13.33
CA LYS A 66 -4.92 -2.81 14.13
C LYS A 66 -4.25 -2.12 15.30
#